data_4c7a0fee688ee3393c374487d43b40cc
#
_entry.id   4c7a0fee688ee3393c374487d43b40cc
#
_cell.length_a   1.000
_cell.length_b   1.000
_cell.length_c   1.000
_cell.angle_alpha   90.00
_cell.angle_beta   90.00
_cell.angle_gamma   90.00
#
_symmetry.space_group_name_H-M   'P 1'
#
loop_
_entity.id
_entity.type
_entity.pdbx_description
1 polymer ?
#
loop_
_entity_poly.entity_id
_entity_poly.type
_entity_poly.pdbx_seq_one_letter_code
_entity_poly.pdbx_strand_id
1 'polypeptide(L)'
;MLFQLFPTLDKHFSEPVTDLLKQWSVEFFSHLPQSTHEQMSRRLLDGLPPSAILSASPVLSKLSQVLARDRRLSLEIRQELQKLETSEPRGQYGELRKQVARLCSGRCRLGPALAEGSLAVVFPVTRDGREGVAKVLKEGIAEQLHQELSALEKSVRFFYLEVHKAGLPAFDYTSVIQRVRHYLVAELDLAQERRNMLSARVHCNPERIAIPRPWDISTDRVLVMDRLHGEPLQQKATRRALIELLIKPVFNSEELSVLHGDLHGGNLLSCEDGRIGVVDWGLCLHLTRRQRSQISRLTTALMFGRASLAAQVLNELGLECSAFSLSGSLSEKLDSMLNACRGELPEWMIILRKTFHQLEGLLESMESEVSLEKVVLSEGIQQLALEMPFRWLVSPITRNVFASNLSTADLWSLALPLL
;
A
#
# COMPACT_ATOMS: atom_id res chain seq x y z
N MET A 1 9.01 17.25 20.05
CA MET A 1 9.97 16.76 19.02
C MET A 1 9.39 16.80 17.59
N LEU A 2 8.26 16.15 17.23
CA LEU A 2 7.71 16.23 15.87
C LEU A 2 7.52 17.66 15.37
N PHE A 3 6.93 18.54 16.17
CA PHE A 3 6.74 19.95 15.83
C PHE A 3 8.03 20.78 15.82
N GLN A 4 9.10 20.31 16.47
CA GLN A 4 10.44 20.89 16.33
C GLN A 4 11.10 20.48 15.03
N LEU A 5 10.85 19.25 14.56
CA LEU A 5 11.33 18.75 13.27
C LEU A 5 10.55 19.35 12.10
N PHE A 6 9.26 19.63 12.28
CA PHE A 6 8.35 20.18 11.27
C PHE A 6 7.63 21.43 11.82
N PRO A 7 8.29 22.59 11.92
CA PRO A 7 7.70 23.80 12.48
C PRO A 7 6.44 24.31 11.77
N THR A 8 6.26 23.92 10.51
CA THR A 8 5.10 24.31 9.69
C THR A 8 3.84 23.51 9.98
N LEU A 9 3.91 22.40 10.72
CA LEU A 9 2.73 21.60 11.09
C LEU A 9 1.68 22.42 11.86
N ASP A 10 2.11 23.39 12.66
CA ASP A 10 1.21 24.27 13.42
C ASP A 10 0.24 25.05 12.52
N LYS A 11 0.59 25.29 11.25
CA LYS A 11 -0.20 26.08 10.32
C LYS A 11 -1.31 25.27 9.61
N HIS A 12 -1.28 23.95 9.75
CA HIS A 12 -2.18 23.05 8.98
C HIS A 12 -3.37 22.55 9.79
N PHE A 13 -3.34 22.72 11.10
CA PHE A 13 -4.41 22.25 11.99
C PHE A 13 -4.96 23.42 12.82
N SER A 14 -6.22 23.29 13.26
CA SER A 14 -6.77 24.21 14.24
C SER A 14 -5.99 24.14 15.55
N GLU A 15 -5.97 25.23 16.32
CA GLU A 15 -5.21 25.33 17.57
C GLU A 15 -5.48 24.16 18.54
N PRO A 16 -6.74 23.74 18.80
CA PRO A 16 -7.01 22.60 19.68
C PRO A 16 -6.43 21.28 19.15
N VAL A 17 -6.45 21.06 17.81
CA VAL A 17 -5.90 19.86 17.18
C VAL A 17 -4.37 19.87 17.25
N THR A 18 -3.76 21.02 17.02
CA THR A 18 -2.31 21.20 17.12
C THR A 18 -1.81 20.90 18.53
N ASP A 19 -2.48 21.41 19.54
CA ASP A 19 -2.12 21.17 20.94
C ASP A 19 -2.30 19.70 21.33
N LEU A 20 -3.38 19.07 20.89
CA LEU A 20 -3.58 17.63 21.06
C LEU A 20 -2.45 16.80 20.44
N LEU A 21 -2.06 17.12 19.20
CA LEU A 21 -0.97 16.43 18.52
C LEU A 21 0.40 16.66 19.18
N LYS A 22 0.65 17.87 19.71
CA LYS A 22 1.85 18.16 20.50
C LYS A 22 1.91 17.30 21.76
N GLN A 23 0.83 17.27 22.54
CA GLN A 23 0.73 16.49 23.77
C GLN A 23 0.84 14.98 23.47
N TRP A 24 0.13 14.50 22.46
CA TRP A 24 0.24 13.11 22.02
C TRP A 24 1.67 12.74 21.61
N SER A 25 2.35 13.63 20.89
CA SER A 25 3.73 13.36 20.49
C SER A 25 4.66 13.23 21.70
N VAL A 26 4.48 14.05 22.73
CA VAL A 26 5.25 13.91 23.98
C VAL A 26 4.97 12.59 24.66
N GLU A 27 3.69 12.21 24.77
CA GLU A 27 3.26 10.93 25.36
C GLU A 27 3.81 9.74 24.59
N PHE A 28 3.67 9.73 23.26
CA PHE A 28 4.21 8.68 22.41
C PHE A 28 5.73 8.54 22.59
N PHE A 29 6.46 9.66 22.50
CA PHE A 29 7.92 9.64 22.66
C PHE A 29 8.34 9.16 24.04
N SER A 30 7.60 9.48 25.12
CA SER A 30 7.94 9.01 26.47
C SER A 30 7.88 7.49 26.63
N HIS A 31 7.11 6.81 25.78
CA HIS A 31 6.96 5.36 25.79
C HIS A 31 7.85 4.63 24.79
N LEU A 32 8.59 5.35 23.92
CA LEU A 32 9.50 4.70 22.96
C LEU A 32 10.65 3.99 23.68
N PRO A 33 11.19 2.91 23.09
CA PRO A 33 12.37 2.22 23.60
C PRO A 33 13.57 3.18 23.75
N GLN A 34 14.37 2.97 24.78
CA GLN A 34 15.57 3.77 25.03
C GLN A 34 16.53 3.72 23.81
N SER A 35 16.67 2.57 23.17
CA SER A 35 17.49 2.39 21.97
C SER A 35 17.04 3.28 20.81
N THR A 36 15.72 3.44 20.62
CA THR A 36 15.14 4.35 19.61
C THR A 36 15.45 5.81 19.98
N HIS A 37 15.28 6.19 21.25
CA HIS A 37 15.62 7.53 21.74
C HIS A 37 17.09 7.87 21.51
N GLU A 38 18.00 6.97 21.84
CA GLU A 38 19.43 7.15 21.65
C GLU A 38 19.80 7.33 20.18
N GLN A 39 19.21 6.50 19.29
CA GLN A 39 19.43 6.63 17.85
C GLN A 39 18.89 7.94 17.29
N MET A 40 17.67 8.36 17.68
CA MET A 40 17.09 9.63 17.26
C MET A 40 17.89 10.82 17.75
N SER A 41 18.32 10.79 19.03
CA SER A 41 19.13 11.85 19.64
C SER A 41 20.48 11.97 18.96
N ARG A 42 21.16 10.85 18.67
CA ARG A 42 22.43 10.85 17.94
C ARG A 42 22.27 11.47 16.55
N ARG A 43 21.24 11.05 15.79
CA ARG A 43 20.96 11.59 14.45
C ARG A 43 20.64 13.08 14.48
N LEU A 44 19.96 13.56 15.53
CA LEU A 44 19.68 14.98 15.74
C LEU A 44 20.97 15.76 16.01
N LEU A 45 21.84 15.23 16.88
CA LEU A 45 23.15 15.85 17.20
C LEU A 45 24.08 15.89 15.98
N ASP A 46 24.00 14.87 15.12
CA ASP A 46 24.74 14.80 13.85
C ASP A 46 24.18 15.77 12.79
N GLY A 47 23.13 16.55 13.12
CA GLY A 47 22.51 17.52 12.21
C GLY A 47 21.80 16.90 11.02
N LEU A 48 21.34 15.64 11.13
CA LEU A 48 20.65 14.96 10.04
C LEU A 48 19.23 15.54 9.82
N PRO A 49 18.72 15.47 8.58
CA PRO A 49 17.39 15.99 8.25
C PRO A 49 16.29 15.24 9.01
N PRO A 50 15.09 15.85 9.19
CA PRO A 50 13.97 15.26 9.91
C PRO A 50 13.62 13.84 9.45
N SER A 51 13.62 13.60 8.15
CA SER A 51 13.40 12.27 7.57
C SER A 51 14.39 11.22 8.09
N ALA A 52 15.66 11.56 8.15
CA ALA A 52 16.69 10.65 8.67
C ALA A 52 16.55 10.40 10.19
N ILE A 53 16.06 11.38 10.95
CA ILE A 53 15.81 11.21 12.38
C ILE A 53 14.62 10.27 12.60
N LEU A 54 13.51 10.49 11.89
CA LEU A 54 12.31 9.66 12.00
C LEU A 54 12.54 8.21 11.54
N SER A 55 13.44 7.99 10.59
CA SER A 55 13.77 6.62 10.12
C SER A 55 14.50 5.75 11.15
N ALA A 56 14.86 6.31 12.34
CA ALA A 56 15.31 5.52 13.48
C ALA A 56 14.18 4.69 14.11
N SER A 57 12.93 5.13 13.95
CA SER A 57 11.73 4.45 14.42
C SER A 57 10.97 3.86 13.23
N PRO A 58 10.83 2.52 13.14
CA PRO A 58 10.02 1.90 12.10
C PRO A 58 8.55 2.36 12.13
N VAL A 59 7.96 2.56 13.30
CA VAL A 59 6.59 3.05 13.45
C VAL A 59 6.46 4.49 12.94
N LEU A 60 7.34 5.39 13.34
CA LEU A 60 7.33 6.78 12.87
C LEU A 60 7.61 6.88 11.37
N SER A 61 8.56 6.08 10.87
CA SER A 61 8.86 6.00 9.44
C SER A 61 7.61 5.63 8.65
N LYS A 62 6.86 4.62 9.10
CA LYS A 62 5.64 4.17 8.41
C LYS A 62 4.48 5.14 8.54
N LEU A 63 4.28 5.73 9.72
CA LEU A 63 3.28 6.78 9.91
C LEU A 63 3.57 7.99 9.02
N SER A 64 4.84 8.37 8.90
CA SER A 64 5.27 9.46 8.03
C SER A 64 5.02 9.16 6.54
N GLN A 65 5.23 7.92 6.09
CA GLN A 65 4.88 7.49 4.73
C GLN A 65 3.37 7.59 4.45
N VAL A 66 2.53 7.26 5.43
CA VAL A 66 1.07 7.43 5.31
C VAL A 66 0.71 8.91 5.23
N LEU A 67 1.29 9.73 6.10
CA LEU A 67 1.06 11.19 6.13
C LEU A 67 1.58 11.88 4.86
N ALA A 68 2.67 11.40 4.26
CA ALA A 68 3.21 11.92 3.00
C ALA A 68 2.19 11.89 1.84
N ARG A 69 1.17 11.04 1.95
CA ARG A 69 0.11 10.88 0.95
C ARG A 69 -1.17 11.64 1.29
N ASP A 70 -1.25 12.26 2.46
CA ASP A 70 -2.42 13.04 2.88
C ASP A 70 -2.43 14.41 2.18
N ARG A 71 -3.38 14.60 1.25
CA ARG A 71 -3.53 15.85 0.49
C ARG A 71 -3.89 17.08 1.35
N ARG A 72 -4.31 16.87 2.60
CA ARG A 72 -4.57 17.96 3.55
C ARG A 72 -3.28 18.61 4.05
N LEU A 73 -2.14 17.91 3.95
CA LEU A 73 -0.82 18.48 4.24
C LEU A 73 -0.28 19.26 3.04
N SER A 74 0.51 20.31 3.31
CA SER A 74 1.16 21.09 2.25
C SER A 74 2.10 20.22 1.41
N LEU A 75 2.32 20.65 0.17
CA LEU A 75 3.21 19.96 -0.76
C LEU A 75 4.63 19.81 -0.17
N GLU A 76 5.13 20.86 0.50
CA GLU A 76 6.46 20.85 1.12
C GLU A 76 6.61 19.79 2.19
N ILE A 77 5.63 19.67 3.11
CA ILE A 77 5.62 18.63 4.15
C ILE A 77 5.54 17.25 3.50
N ARG A 78 4.66 17.07 2.52
CA ARG A 78 4.52 15.78 1.83
C ARG A 78 5.81 15.36 1.13
N GLN A 79 6.48 16.28 0.45
CA GLN A 79 7.78 16.01 -0.19
C GLN A 79 8.87 15.65 0.81
N GLU A 80 8.92 16.32 1.96
CA GLU A 80 9.88 15.99 3.00
C GLU A 80 9.62 14.60 3.61
N LEU A 81 8.35 14.25 3.84
CA LEU A 81 7.98 12.93 4.34
C LEU A 81 8.19 11.82 3.29
N GLN A 82 8.04 12.11 2.00
CA GLN A 82 8.31 11.16 0.91
C GLN A 82 9.78 10.73 0.84
N LYS A 83 10.72 11.57 1.29
CA LYS A 83 12.14 11.20 1.38
C LYS A 83 12.40 10.01 2.31
N LEU A 84 11.43 9.66 3.18
CA LEU A 84 11.49 8.46 4.02
C LEU A 84 11.25 7.16 3.25
N GLU A 85 10.63 7.22 2.08
CA GLU A 85 10.36 6.03 1.26
C GLU A 85 11.63 5.50 0.57
N THR A 86 12.59 6.37 0.30
CA THR A 86 13.84 6.07 -0.42
C THR A 86 15.04 6.62 0.32
N SER A 87 15.38 6.03 1.46
CA SER A 87 16.57 6.44 2.21
C SER A 87 17.83 5.87 1.56
N GLU A 88 18.83 6.72 1.32
CA GLU A 88 20.17 6.25 1.00
C GLU A 88 20.72 5.40 2.14
N PRO A 89 21.40 4.26 1.84
CA PRO A 89 22.00 3.42 2.84
C PRO A 89 23.06 4.18 3.64
N ARG A 90 22.93 4.24 4.97
CA ARG A 90 23.82 5.00 5.85
C ARG A 90 24.50 4.15 6.92
N GLY A 91 24.10 2.87 7.03
CA GLY A 91 24.54 2.00 8.11
C GLY A 91 25.83 1.23 7.81
N GLN A 92 26.43 0.71 8.90
CA GLN A 92 27.42 -0.35 8.83
C GLN A 92 26.68 -1.69 8.92
N TYR A 93 26.61 -2.42 7.80
CA TYR A 93 25.80 -3.63 7.66
C TYR A 93 26.62 -4.92 7.82
N GLY A 94 27.70 -4.90 8.61
CA GLY A 94 28.63 -6.03 8.74
C GLY A 94 27.94 -7.34 9.12
N GLU A 95 27.04 -7.31 10.11
CA GLU A 95 26.33 -8.52 10.56
C GLU A 95 25.28 -9.00 9.53
N LEU A 96 24.55 -8.09 8.91
CA LEU A 96 23.59 -8.44 7.85
C LEU A 96 24.31 -9.08 6.65
N ARG A 97 25.47 -8.55 6.27
CA ARG A 97 26.30 -9.12 5.21
C ARG A 97 26.81 -10.51 5.57
N LYS A 98 27.25 -10.73 6.82
CA LYS A 98 27.65 -12.05 7.33
C LYS A 98 26.49 -13.04 7.30
N GLN A 99 25.28 -12.59 7.65
CA GLN A 99 24.07 -13.42 7.59
C GLN A 99 23.81 -13.94 6.17
N VAL A 100 23.85 -13.08 5.16
CA VAL A 100 23.68 -13.49 3.74
C VAL A 100 24.83 -14.39 3.31
N ALA A 101 26.08 -14.08 3.68
CA ALA A 101 27.24 -14.88 3.33
C ALA A 101 27.15 -16.31 3.89
N ARG A 102 26.67 -16.48 5.12
CA ARG A 102 26.42 -17.80 5.74
C ARG A 102 25.39 -18.61 4.97
N LEU A 103 24.26 -18.00 4.58
CA LEU A 103 23.20 -18.65 3.79
C LEU A 103 23.70 -19.14 2.44
N CYS A 104 24.60 -18.41 1.83
CA CYS A 104 25.22 -18.76 0.56
C CYS A 104 26.38 -19.74 0.68
N SER A 105 26.75 -20.20 1.88
CA SER A 105 27.93 -21.03 2.13
C SER A 105 29.22 -20.43 1.51
N GLY A 106 29.36 -19.11 1.58
CA GLY A 106 30.49 -18.37 1.02
C GLY A 106 30.49 -18.22 -0.52
N ARG A 107 29.50 -18.73 -1.24
CA ARG A 107 29.43 -18.66 -2.72
C ARG A 107 28.86 -17.37 -3.27
N CYS A 108 28.29 -16.51 -2.41
CA CYS A 108 27.74 -15.24 -2.84
C CYS A 108 28.74 -14.09 -2.65
N ARG A 109 28.80 -13.22 -3.63
CA ARG A 109 29.44 -11.90 -3.53
C ARG A 109 28.37 -10.85 -3.30
N LEU A 110 28.55 -9.99 -2.29
CA LEU A 110 27.65 -8.91 -1.93
C LEU A 110 28.27 -7.58 -2.31
N GLY A 111 27.55 -6.78 -3.08
CA GLY A 111 27.90 -5.39 -3.35
C GLY A 111 27.52 -4.43 -2.20
N PRO A 112 27.75 -3.12 -2.32
CA PRO A 112 27.24 -2.12 -1.39
C PRO A 112 25.72 -2.17 -1.32
N ALA A 113 25.12 -1.73 -0.20
CA ALA A 113 23.66 -1.70 -0.06
C ALA A 113 23.04 -0.82 -1.15
N LEU A 114 21.98 -1.31 -1.77
CA LEU A 114 21.21 -0.59 -2.81
C LEU A 114 20.16 0.34 -2.19
N ALA A 115 19.52 -0.12 -1.13
CA ALA A 115 18.46 0.62 -0.45
C ALA A 115 18.40 0.24 1.04
N GLU A 116 17.97 1.18 1.85
CA GLU A 116 17.66 0.97 3.26
C GLU A 116 16.23 1.40 3.54
N GLY A 117 15.36 0.43 3.86
CA GLY A 117 14.02 0.68 4.35
C GLY A 117 13.96 0.79 5.89
N SER A 118 12.76 1.00 6.43
CA SER A 118 12.54 1.03 7.87
C SER A 118 12.89 -0.29 8.56
N LEU A 119 12.55 -1.42 7.94
CA LEU A 119 12.65 -2.76 8.51
C LEU A 119 13.78 -3.61 7.92
N ALA A 120 14.18 -3.35 6.68
CA ALA A 120 15.11 -4.18 5.93
C ALA A 120 16.14 -3.36 5.13
N VAL A 121 17.23 -4.02 4.78
CA VAL A 121 18.26 -3.49 3.88
C VAL A 121 18.37 -4.40 2.66
N VAL A 122 18.55 -3.82 1.48
CA VAL A 122 18.65 -4.54 0.21
C VAL A 122 20.10 -4.48 -0.30
N PHE A 123 20.68 -5.65 -0.56
CA PHE A 123 22.02 -5.78 -1.12
C PHE A 123 21.98 -6.44 -2.49
N PRO A 124 22.80 -6.00 -3.44
CA PRO A 124 23.02 -6.78 -4.65
C PRO A 124 23.83 -8.02 -4.28
N VAL A 125 23.46 -9.14 -4.85
CA VAL A 125 24.11 -10.43 -4.62
C VAL A 125 24.39 -11.11 -5.95
N THR A 126 25.58 -11.70 -6.08
CA THR A 126 25.94 -12.53 -7.24
C THR A 126 26.33 -13.91 -6.75
N ARG A 127 25.77 -14.96 -7.33
CA ARG A 127 26.07 -16.35 -7.03
C ARG A 127 26.20 -17.14 -8.35
N ASP A 128 27.34 -17.76 -8.56
CA ASP A 128 27.59 -18.61 -9.75
C ASP A 128 27.25 -17.89 -11.08
N GLY A 129 27.57 -16.59 -11.17
CA GLY A 129 27.28 -15.75 -12.34
C GLY A 129 25.82 -15.24 -12.43
N ARG A 130 24.92 -15.67 -11.55
CA ARG A 130 23.56 -15.19 -11.48
C ARG A 130 23.47 -13.95 -10.60
N GLU A 131 22.86 -12.90 -11.11
CA GLU A 131 22.61 -11.66 -10.37
C GLU A 131 21.29 -11.72 -9.61
N GLY A 132 21.30 -11.22 -8.39
CA GLY A 132 20.13 -11.12 -7.53
C GLY A 132 20.21 -9.95 -6.57
N VAL A 133 19.20 -9.88 -5.72
CA VAL A 133 19.15 -8.99 -4.55
C VAL A 133 18.79 -9.78 -3.31
N ALA A 134 19.36 -9.39 -2.18
CA ALA A 134 19.03 -9.93 -0.87
C ALA A 134 18.39 -8.84 -0.03
N LYS A 135 17.10 -8.99 0.28
CA LYS A 135 16.34 -8.19 1.26
C LYS A 135 16.54 -8.84 2.62
N VAL A 136 17.13 -8.12 3.56
CA VAL A 136 17.57 -8.64 4.86
C VAL A 136 16.94 -7.80 5.96
N LEU A 137 16.20 -8.44 6.87
CA LEU A 137 15.65 -7.75 8.05
C LEU A 137 16.77 -7.24 8.95
N LYS A 138 16.64 -6.02 9.43
CA LYS A 138 17.57 -5.42 10.39
C LYS A 138 17.63 -6.27 11.67
N GLU A 139 18.76 -6.26 12.34
CA GLU A 139 18.93 -6.97 13.59
C GLU A 139 18.07 -6.34 14.69
N GLY A 140 17.40 -7.17 15.50
CA GLY A 140 16.53 -6.72 16.59
C GLY A 140 15.26 -5.98 16.14
N ILE A 141 15.02 -5.83 14.83
CA ILE A 141 13.92 -5.00 14.29
C ILE A 141 12.52 -5.48 14.71
N ALA A 142 12.33 -6.80 14.84
CA ALA A 142 11.05 -7.35 15.27
C ALA A 142 10.72 -6.94 16.71
N GLU A 143 11.69 -7.02 17.60
CA GLU A 143 11.55 -6.61 19.00
C GLU A 143 11.33 -5.09 19.11
N GLN A 144 12.15 -4.30 18.39
CA GLN A 144 11.99 -2.85 18.33
C GLN A 144 10.59 -2.47 17.84
N LEU A 145 10.12 -3.08 16.76
CA LEU A 145 8.78 -2.81 16.22
C LEU A 145 7.68 -3.14 17.23
N HIS A 146 7.76 -4.29 17.93
CA HIS A 146 6.78 -4.66 18.94
C HIS A 146 6.75 -3.66 20.11
N GLN A 147 7.90 -3.21 20.58
CA GLN A 147 8.00 -2.21 21.64
C GLN A 147 7.43 -0.86 21.21
N GLU A 148 7.75 -0.40 20.01
CA GLU A 148 7.24 0.87 19.48
C GLU A 148 5.73 0.82 19.19
N LEU A 149 5.19 -0.33 18.71
CA LEU A 149 3.75 -0.51 18.56
C LEU A 149 3.03 -0.52 19.92
N SER A 150 3.65 -1.10 20.95
CA SER A 150 3.13 -1.02 22.31
C SER A 150 3.14 0.42 22.83
N ALA A 151 4.17 1.20 22.54
CA ALA A 151 4.21 2.63 22.85
C ALA A 151 3.08 3.41 22.16
N LEU A 152 2.84 3.11 20.88
CA LEU A 152 1.75 3.69 20.10
C LEU A 152 0.38 3.34 20.71
N GLU A 153 0.13 2.08 21.08
CA GLU A 153 -1.10 1.63 21.73
C GLU A 153 -1.34 2.34 23.08
N LYS A 154 -0.29 2.51 23.88
CA LYS A 154 -0.39 3.27 25.15
C LYS A 154 -0.73 4.73 24.89
N SER A 155 -0.11 5.36 23.92
CA SER A 155 -0.34 6.78 23.59
C SER A 155 -1.75 7.04 23.06
N VAL A 156 -2.42 6.05 22.46
CA VAL A 156 -3.80 6.19 21.97
C VAL A 156 -4.81 6.32 23.12
N ARG A 157 -4.54 5.74 24.28
CA ARG A 157 -5.39 5.95 25.45
C ARG A 157 -5.47 7.43 25.84
N PHE A 158 -4.38 8.16 25.65
CA PHE A 158 -4.34 9.61 25.80
C PHE A 158 -5.30 10.31 24.83
N PHE A 159 -5.35 9.86 23.56
CA PHE A 159 -6.29 10.39 22.57
C PHE A 159 -7.75 10.29 23.03
N TYR A 160 -8.18 9.16 23.57
CA TYR A 160 -9.57 8.99 24.04
C TYR A 160 -9.95 9.99 25.12
N LEU A 161 -9.01 10.36 25.98
CA LEU A 161 -9.27 11.31 27.07
C LEU A 161 -9.33 12.76 26.59
N GLU A 162 -8.55 13.11 25.59
CA GLU A 162 -8.35 14.50 25.17
C GLU A 162 -9.09 14.89 23.87
N VAL A 163 -9.53 13.91 23.07
CA VAL A 163 -10.21 14.13 21.76
C VAL A 163 -11.46 14.99 21.91
N HIS A 164 -12.28 14.73 22.95
CA HIS A 164 -13.50 15.52 23.18
C HIS A 164 -13.19 16.99 23.51
N LYS A 165 -12.08 17.25 24.20
CA LYS A 165 -11.62 18.62 24.51
C LYS A 165 -11.18 19.37 23.25
N ALA A 166 -10.62 18.65 22.27
CA ALA A 166 -10.18 19.21 20.98
C ALA A 166 -11.33 19.36 19.95
N GLY A 167 -12.56 19.02 20.31
CA GLY A 167 -13.71 19.10 19.39
C GLY A 167 -13.68 18.08 18.23
N LEU A 168 -12.87 17.03 18.37
CA LEU A 168 -12.80 15.96 17.36
C LEU A 168 -13.92 14.94 17.58
N PRO A 169 -14.45 14.33 16.48
CA PRO A 169 -15.45 13.29 16.59
C PRO A 169 -14.89 12.07 17.33
N ALA A 170 -15.75 11.40 18.09
CA ALA A 170 -15.42 10.10 18.68
C ALA A 170 -15.15 9.11 17.56
N PHE A 171 -13.94 8.57 17.52
CA PHE A 171 -13.47 7.63 16.51
C PHE A 171 -12.80 6.42 17.18
N ASP A 172 -12.92 5.24 16.57
CA ASP A 172 -12.28 4.05 17.10
C ASP A 172 -10.78 4.01 16.72
N TYR A 173 -10.00 4.79 17.44
CA TYR A 173 -8.54 4.86 17.26
C TYR A 173 -7.86 3.50 17.55
N THR A 174 -8.45 2.67 18.41
CA THR A 174 -7.90 1.35 18.75
C THR A 174 -7.90 0.45 17.54
N SER A 175 -9.02 0.36 16.83
CA SER A 175 -9.12 -0.44 15.60
C SER A 175 -8.14 0.04 14.53
N VAL A 176 -7.91 1.35 14.41
CA VAL A 176 -6.92 1.88 13.47
C VAL A 176 -5.51 1.43 13.84
N ILE A 177 -5.13 1.56 15.10
CA ILE A 177 -3.81 1.15 15.58
C ILE A 177 -3.61 -0.37 15.43
N GLN A 178 -4.62 -1.18 15.72
CA GLN A 178 -4.55 -2.64 15.51
C GLN A 178 -4.32 -2.99 14.03
N ARG A 179 -4.95 -2.27 13.10
CA ARG A 179 -4.69 -2.42 11.66
C ARG A 179 -3.28 -2.01 11.28
N VAL A 180 -2.82 -0.85 11.77
CA VAL A 180 -1.42 -0.41 11.57
C VAL A 180 -0.45 -1.47 12.07
N ARG A 181 -0.72 -2.01 13.27
CA ARG A 181 0.06 -3.12 13.83
C ARG A 181 0.07 -4.32 12.89
N HIS A 182 -1.10 -4.76 12.45
CA HIS A 182 -1.23 -5.91 11.54
C HIS A 182 -0.36 -5.74 10.29
N TYR A 183 -0.44 -4.58 9.63
CA TYR A 183 0.34 -4.33 8.42
C TYR A 183 1.85 -4.24 8.69
N LEU A 184 2.27 -3.57 9.76
CA LEU A 184 3.68 -3.44 10.09
C LEU A 184 4.32 -4.76 10.50
N VAL A 185 3.59 -5.59 11.24
CA VAL A 185 4.06 -6.94 11.63
C VAL A 185 4.12 -7.85 10.40
N ALA A 186 3.18 -7.73 9.46
CA ALA A 186 3.20 -8.49 8.21
C ALA A 186 4.43 -8.17 7.34
N GLU A 187 4.96 -6.94 7.37
CA GLU A 187 6.19 -6.56 6.67
C GLU A 187 7.46 -7.27 7.21
N LEU A 188 7.39 -7.87 8.39
CA LEU A 188 8.48 -8.71 8.92
C LEU A 188 8.47 -10.15 8.35
N ASP A 189 7.39 -10.57 7.70
CA ASP A 189 7.26 -11.94 7.18
C ASP A 189 7.78 -12.03 5.73
N LEU A 190 9.10 -12.12 5.56
CA LEU A 190 9.71 -12.33 4.24
C LEU A 190 9.36 -13.69 3.63
N ALA A 191 8.95 -14.66 4.44
CA ALA A 191 8.45 -15.94 3.94
C ALA A 191 7.07 -15.76 3.29
N GLN A 192 6.20 -14.89 3.84
CA GLN A 192 4.94 -14.54 3.19
C GLN A 192 5.17 -13.76 1.90
N GLU A 193 6.09 -12.79 1.89
CA GLU A 193 6.48 -12.08 0.66
C GLU A 193 6.95 -13.06 -0.42
N ARG A 194 7.78 -14.04 -0.07
CA ARG A 194 8.19 -15.12 -0.98
C ARG A 194 6.99 -15.91 -1.52
N ARG A 195 6.02 -16.28 -0.68
CA ARG A 195 4.80 -16.99 -1.10
C ARG A 195 3.95 -16.13 -2.05
N ASN A 196 3.80 -14.85 -1.76
CA ASN A 196 3.08 -13.89 -2.60
C ASN A 196 3.72 -13.78 -3.98
N MET A 197 5.07 -13.65 -4.04
CA MET A 197 5.81 -13.62 -5.32
C MET A 197 5.57 -14.88 -6.14
N LEU A 198 5.65 -16.06 -5.54
CA LEU A 198 5.42 -17.33 -6.23
C LEU A 198 3.98 -17.42 -6.75
N SER A 199 3.00 -17.02 -5.96
CA SER A 199 1.61 -16.96 -6.37
C SER A 199 1.39 -15.96 -7.51
N ALA A 200 1.94 -14.76 -7.40
CA ALA A 200 1.83 -13.73 -8.43
C ALA A 200 2.44 -14.19 -9.78
N ARG A 201 3.55 -14.92 -9.74
CA ARG A 201 4.16 -15.50 -10.96
C ARG A 201 3.27 -16.50 -11.68
N VAL A 202 2.33 -17.13 -10.99
CA VAL A 202 1.34 -18.05 -11.59
C VAL A 202 0.17 -17.26 -12.21
N HIS A 203 -0.26 -16.18 -11.55
CA HIS A 203 -1.48 -15.47 -11.93
C HIS A 203 -1.25 -14.24 -12.84
N CYS A 204 -0.05 -13.64 -12.82
CA CYS A 204 0.29 -12.51 -13.69
C CYS A 204 0.81 -12.98 -15.04
N ASN A 205 0.51 -12.23 -16.10
CA ASN A 205 1.04 -12.50 -17.43
C ASN A 205 2.57 -12.27 -17.49
N PRO A 206 3.40 -13.32 -17.68
CA PRO A 206 4.86 -13.21 -17.64
C PRO A 206 5.43 -12.43 -18.83
N GLU A 207 4.68 -12.23 -19.92
CA GLU A 207 5.08 -11.39 -21.05
C GLU A 207 4.89 -9.90 -20.80
N ARG A 208 4.10 -9.55 -19.78
CA ARG A 208 3.75 -8.16 -19.44
C ARG A 208 4.34 -7.70 -18.13
N ILE A 209 4.40 -8.60 -17.16
CA ILE A 209 4.86 -8.33 -15.79
C ILE A 209 6.11 -9.14 -15.49
N ALA A 210 7.18 -8.47 -15.09
CA ALA A 210 8.39 -9.07 -14.57
C ALA A 210 8.31 -9.15 -13.04
N ILE A 211 8.27 -10.35 -12.50
CA ILE A 211 8.27 -10.61 -11.06
C ILE A 211 9.57 -11.34 -10.72
N PRO A 212 10.37 -10.87 -9.76
CA PRO A 212 11.59 -11.55 -9.35
C PRO A 212 11.32 -13.00 -8.96
N ARG A 213 12.21 -13.92 -9.29
CA ARG A 213 12.12 -15.30 -8.82
C ARG A 213 12.87 -15.42 -7.51
N PRO A 214 12.22 -15.83 -6.40
CA PRO A 214 12.94 -16.07 -5.16
C PRO A 214 13.88 -17.28 -5.30
N TRP A 215 15.04 -17.19 -4.63
CA TRP A 215 16.02 -18.27 -4.59
C TRP A 215 15.75 -19.21 -3.42
N ASP A 216 16.13 -20.48 -3.57
CA ASP A 216 15.86 -21.51 -2.55
C ASP A 216 16.62 -21.31 -1.23
N ILE A 217 17.66 -20.47 -1.23
CA ILE A 217 18.42 -20.10 -0.03
C ILE A 217 17.71 -19.06 0.86
N SER A 218 16.55 -18.57 0.46
CA SER A 218 15.77 -17.61 1.24
C SER A 218 15.26 -18.24 2.55
N THR A 219 15.21 -17.40 3.60
CA THR A 219 14.69 -17.75 4.94
C THR A 219 13.56 -16.80 5.33
N ASP A 220 13.07 -16.90 6.55
CA ASP A 220 12.10 -15.95 7.14
C ASP A 220 12.69 -14.53 7.34
N ARG A 221 14.00 -14.40 7.47
CA ARG A 221 14.71 -13.14 7.71
C ARG A 221 15.49 -12.60 6.52
N VAL A 222 15.70 -13.42 5.50
CA VAL A 222 16.46 -13.06 4.29
C VAL A 222 15.73 -13.57 3.06
N LEU A 223 15.26 -12.68 2.23
CA LEU A 223 14.69 -13.00 0.93
C LEU A 223 15.71 -12.70 -0.16
N VAL A 224 16.21 -13.77 -0.81
CA VAL A 224 17.10 -13.64 -1.97
C VAL A 224 16.29 -13.93 -3.23
N MET A 225 16.40 -13.06 -4.23
CA MET A 225 15.61 -13.13 -5.45
C MET A 225 16.39 -12.58 -6.65
N ASP A 226 15.93 -12.87 -7.85
CA ASP A 226 16.52 -12.32 -9.07
C ASP A 226 16.49 -10.78 -9.05
N ARG A 227 17.54 -10.16 -9.56
CA ARG A 227 17.54 -8.72 -9.79
C ARG A 227 16.76 -8.40 -11.06
N LEU A 228 15.81 -7.48 -10.98
CA LEU A 228 15.20 -6.87 -12.15
C LEU A 228 16.02 -5.64 -12.55
N HIS A 229 16.30 -5.54 -13.85
CA HIS A 229 16.95 -4.37 -14.44
C HIS A 229 15.90 -3.48 -15.10
N GLY A 230 15.90 -2.21 -14.78
CA GLY A 230 14.95 -1.24 -15.29
C GLY A 230 15.08 0.10 -14.58
N GLU A 231 14.47 1.09 -15.18
CA GLU A 231 14.34 2.44 -14.64
C GLU A 231 13.01 2.59 -13.90
N PRO A 232 12.85 3.61 -13.04
CA PRO A 232 11.54 3.93 -12.47
C PRO A 232 10.46 3.97 -13.54
N LEU A 233 9.22 3.59 -13.17
CA LEU A 233 8.12 3.47 -14.13
C LEU A 233 7.97 4.75 -14.97
N GLN A 234 8.06 4.60 -16.29
CA GLN A 234 7.94 5.71 -17.23
C GLN A 234 6.48 6.00 -17.56
N GLN A 235 6.14 7.27 -17.86
CA GLN A 235 4.79 7.73 -18.19
C GLN A 235 4.12 6.87 -19.29
N LYS A 236 4.85 6.53 -20.36
CA LYS A 236 4.34 5.67 -21.45
C LYS A 236 3.92 4.26 -21.01
N ALA A 237 4.43 3.76 -19.88
CA ALA A 237 4.11 2.44 -19.36
C ALA A 237 2.96 2.46 -18.33
N THR A 238 2.54 3.65 -17.86
CA THR A 238 1.58 3.80 -16.77
C THR A 238 0.23 3.16 -17.07
N ARG A 239 -0.34 3.43 -18.27
CA ARG A 239 -1.63 2.81 -18.65
C ARG A 239 -1.54 1.27 -18.61
N ARG A 240 -0.44 0.70 -19.11
CA ARG A 240 -0.22 -0.75 -19.06
C ARG A 240 -0.12 -1.27 -17.62
N ALA A 241 0.59 -0.53 -16.74
CA ALA A 241 0.68 -0.88 -15.32
C ALA A 241 -0.72 -0.93 -14.67
N LEU A 242 -1.56 0.07 -14.91
CA LEU A 242 -2.94 0.10 -14.40
C LEU A 242 -3.75 -1.11 -14.88
N ILE A 243 -3.66 -1.45 -16.17
CA ILE A 243 -4.38 -2.58 -16.74
C ILE A 243 -3.92 -3.90 -16.11
N GLU A 244 -2.62 -4.15 -16.07
CA GLU A 244 -2.08 -5.44 -15.64
C GLU A 244 -2.16 -5.63 -14.11
N LEU A 245 -2.00 -4.57 -13.32
CA LEU A 245 -1.87 -4.67 -11.87
C LEU A 245 -3.15 -4.32 -11.10
N LEU A 246 -4.11 -3.65 -11.73
CA LEU A 246 -5.40 -3.34 -11.12
C LEU A 246 -6.56 -3.97 -11.89
N ILE A 247 -6.70 -3.64 -13.19
CA ILE A 247 -7.90 -4.01 -13.95
C ILE A 247 -8.02 -5.52 -14.10
N LYS A 248 -6.96 -6.18 -14.58
CA LYS A 248 -6.97 -7.64 -14.78
C LYS A 248 -7.17 -8.44 -13.49
N PRO A 249 -6.51 -8.15 -12.36
CA PRO A 249 -6.79 -8.84 -11.11
C PRO A 249 -8.24 -8.75 -10.66
N VAL A 250 -8.91 -7.62 -10.93
CA VAL A 250 -10.32 -7.44 -10.56
C VAL A 250 -11.26 -8.10 -11.55
N PHE A 251 -11.04 -7.92 -12.86
CA PHE A 251 -11.91 -8.40 -13.94
C PHE A 251 -11.42 -9.69 -14.58
N ASN A 252 -10.56 -10.45 -13.90
CA ASN A 252 -10.13 -11.77 -14.38
C ASN A 252 -11.24 -12.81 -14.17
N SER A 253 -11.45 -13.69 -15.15
CA SER A 253 -12.43 -14.77 -15.08
C SER A 253 -11.95 -15.99 -14.27
N GLU A 254 -10.68 -16.06 -13.89
CA GLU A 254 -10.12 -17.15 -13.09
C GLU A 254 -10.71 -17.18 -11.67
N GLU A 255 -10.62 -18.31 -11.01
CA GLU A 255 -11.18 -18.52 -9.68
C GLU A 255 -10.46 -17.69 -8.61
N LEU A 256 -9.13 -17.60 -8.73
CA LEU A 256 -8.27 -16.77 -7.87
C LEU A 256 -7.49 -15.77 -8.70
N SER A 257 -7.27 -14.58 -8.15
CA SER A 257 -6.36 -13.59 -8.71
C SER A 257 -5.57 -12.90 -7.58
N VAL A 258 -4.45 -12.29 -7.92
CA VAL A 258 -3.59 -11.58 -6.96
C VAL A 258 -3.64 -10.09 -7.26
N LEU A 259 -4.14 -9.31 -6.30
CA LEU A 259 -4.08 -7.86 -6.32
C LEU A 259 -2.90 -7.40 -5.47
N HIS A 260 -1.99 -6.64 -6.07
CA HIS A 260 -0.88 -6.02 -5.36
C HIS A 260 -1.38 -4.83 -4.53
N GLY A 261 -1.13 -4.84 -3.25
CA GLY A 261 -1.66 -3.85 -2.30
C GLY A 261 -0.72 -2.66 -2.03
N ASP A 262 0.42 -2.57 -2.73
CA ASP A 262 1.41 -1.50 -2.51
C ASP A 262 2.05 -0.98 -3.80
N LEU A 263 1.24 -0.48 -4.72
CA LEU A 263 1.63 0.00 -6.06
C LEU A 263 2.10 1.46 -6.03
N HIS A 264 3.23 1.73 -5.39
CA HIS A 264 3.86 3.06 -5.47
C HIS A 264 5.06 3.06 -6.43
N GLY A 265 5.52 4.25 -6.81
CA GLY A 265 6.57 4.42 -7.82
C GLY A 265 7.88 3.70 -7.49
N GLY A 266 8.21 3.53 -6.20
CA GLY A 266 9.41 2.81 -5.77
C GLY A 266 9.36 1.30 -5.98
N ASN A 267 8.16 0.73 -6.18
CA ASN A 267 7.96 -0.70 -6.42
C ASN A 267 7.76 -1.06 -7.89
N LEU A 268 7.72 -0.06 -8.78
CA LEU A 268 7.41 -0.24 -10.19
C LEU A 268 8.58 0.17 -11.09
N LEU A 269 8.97 -0.70 -12.00
CA LEU A 269 10.07 -0.48 -12.93
C LEU A 269 9.58 -0.60 -14.38
N SER A 270 10.14 0.20 -15.27
CA SER A 270 10.12 -0.05 -16.71
C SER A 270 11.34 -0.89 -17.07
N CYS A 271 11.16 -2.19 -17.25
CA CYS A 271 12.26 -3.08 -17.60
C CYS A 271 12.76 -2.86 -19.03
N GLU A 272 14.02 -3.19 -19.29
CA GLU A 272 14.67 -3.05 -20.61
C GLU A 272 13.97 -3.88 -21.69
N ASP A 273 13.40 -5.03 -21.33
CA ASP A 273 12.63 -5.92 -22.21
C ASP A 273 11.19 -5.44 -22.45
N GLY A 274 10.82 -4.25 -21.96
CA GLY A 274 9.52 -3.63 -22.15
C GLY A 274 8.44 -4.12 -21.19
N ARG A 275 8.75 -5.03 -20.25
CA ARG A 275 7.82 -5.46 -19.20
C ARG A 275 7.76 -4.43 -18.06
N ILE A 276 6.73 -4.54 -17.24
CA ILE A 276 6.62 -3.80 -16.00
C ILE A 276 7.18 -4.68 -14.87
N GLY A 277 8.27 -4.24 -14.25
CA GLY A 277 8.85 -4.89 -13.09
C GLY A 277 8.09 -4.51 -11.81
N VAL A 278 7.83 -5.49 -10.95
CA VAL A 278 7.24 -5.27 -9.62
C VAL A 278 8.12 -5.95 -8.59
N VAL A 279 8.70 -5.17 -7.66
CA VAL A 279 9.83 -5.64 -6.83
C VAL A 279 9.49 -5.98 -5.39
N ASP A 280 8.44 -5.42 -4.82
CA ASP A 280 8.01 -5.69 -3.43
C ASP A 280 6.63 -6.37 -3.44
N TRP A 281 6.54 -7.56 -2.84
CA TRP A 281 5.32 -8.37 -2.78
C TRP A 281 4.88 -8.64 -1.33
N GLY A 282 5.32 -7.80 -0.40
CA GLY A 282 4.97 -7.94 1.01
C GLY A 282 3.47 -7.83 1.27
N LEU A 283 2.77 -6.97 0.52
CA LEU A 283 1.32 -6.76 0.66
C LEU A 283 0.58 -7.19 -0.60
N CYS A 284 -0.14 -8.32 -0.54
CA CYS A 284 -0.96 -8.83 -1.62
C CYS A 284 -2.28 -9.36 -1.10
N LEU A 285 -3.31 -9.24 -1.94
CA LEU A 285 -4.60 -9.88 -1.72
C LEU A 285 -4.82 -11.00 -2.75
N HIS A 286 -5.19 -12.16 -2.23
CA HIS A 286 -5.71 -13.25 -3.06
C HIS A 286 -7.22 -13.11 -3.15
N LEU A 287 -7.70 -12.60 -4.29
CA LEU A 287 -9.10 -12.26 -4.50
C LEU A 287 -9.89 -13.47 -4.98
N THR A 288 -10.88 -13.88 -4.22
CA THR A 288 -11.90 -14.84 -4.66
C THR A 288 -12.82 -14.19 -5.71
N ARG A 289 -13.51 -15.00 -6.49
CA ARG A 289 -14.49 -14.54 -7.47
C ARG A 289 -15.59 -13.68 -6.84
N ARG A 290 -16.04 -14.03 -5.62
CA ARG A 290 -17.03 -13.24 -4.87
C ARG A 290 -16.51 -11.83 -4.56
N GLN A 291 -15.29 -11.74 -4.04
CA GLN A 291 -14.67 -10.44 -3.72
C GLN A 291 -14.46 -9.61 -4.99
N ARG A 292 -14.00 -10.21 -6.09
CA ARG A 292 -13.88 -9.51 -7.39
C ARG A 292 -15.20 -8.96 -7.88
N SER A 293 -16.28 -9.76 -7.77
CA SER A 293 -17.64 -9.27 -8.11
C SER A 293 -18.06 -8.09 -7.23
N GLN A 294 -17.78 -8.14 -5.93
CA GLN A 294 -18.05 -7.03 -5.01
C GLN A 294 -17.24 -5.78 -5.39
N ILE A 295 -15.93 -5.94 -5.68
CA ILE A 295 -15.07 -4.84 -6.11
C ILE A 295 -15.56 -4.24 -7.44
N SER A 296 -15.85 -5.08 -8.43
CA SER A 296 -16.32 -4.64 -9.75
C SER A 296 -17.62 -3.82 -9.63
N ARG A 297 -18.60 -4.33 -8.89
CA ARG A 297 -19.89 -3.67 -8.66
C ARG A 297 -19.70 -2.35 -7.90
N LEU A 298 -18.88 -2.36 -6.86
CA LEU A 298 -18.57 -1.17 -6.07
C LEU A 298 -17.86 -0.11 -6.90
N THR A 299 -16.79 -0.48 -7.59
CA THR A 299 -16.05 0.45 -8.47
C THR A 299 -16.95 1.04 -9.54
N THR A 300 -17.78 0.21 -10.17
CA THR A 300 -18.76 0.65 -11.18
C THR A 300 -19.79 1.60 -10.57
N ALA A 301 -20.32 1.29 -9.38
CA ALA A 301 -21.27 2.15 -8.68
C ALA A 301 -20.67 3.54 -8.37
N LEU A 302 -19.43 3.58 -7.89
CA LEU A 302 -18.73 4.83 -7.59
C LEU A 302 -18.44 5.64 -8.86
N MET A 303 -18.04 4.97 -9.96
CA MET A 303 -17.76 5.63 -11.23
C MET A 303 -19.01 6.30 -11.84
N PHE A 304 -20.13 5.60 -11.81
CA PHE A 304 -21.38 6.09 -12.41
C PHE A 304 -22.31 6.80 -11.41
N GLY A 305 -21.83 7.08 -10.19
CA GLY A 305 -22.61 7.79 -9.19
C GLY A 305 -23.87 7.04 -8.72
N ARG A 306 -23.84 5.68 -8.73
CA ARG A 306 -24.99 4.81 -8.39
C ARG A 306 -24.99 4.42 -6.92
N ALA A 307 -25.48 5.30 -6.05
CA ALA A 307 -25.56 5.07 -4.61
C ALA A 307 -26.34 3.78 -4.26
N SER A 308 -27.42 3.45 -5.00
CA SER A 308 -28.22 2.24 -4.76
C SER A 308 -27.42 0.94 -4.98
N LEU A 309 -26.59 0.88 -6.04
CA LEU A 309 -25.75 -0.29 -6.30
C LEU A 309 -24.62 -0.40 -5.26
N ALA A 310 -24.02 0.72 -4.87
CA ALA A 310 -23.06 0.75 -3.78
C ALA A 310 -23.68 0.24 -2.47
N ALA A 311 -24.86 0.75 -2.10
CA ALA A 311 -25.59 0.32 -0.91
C ALA A 311 -25.89 -1.20 -0.92
N GLN A 312 -26.25 -1.78 -2.06
CA GLN A 312 -26.45 -3.22 -2.18
C GLN A 312 -25.19 -4.00 -1.82
N VAL A 313 -24.01 -3.60 -2.36
CA VAL A 313 -22.75 -4.25 -2.05
C VAL A 313 -22.41 -4.11 -0.57
N LEU A 314 -22.62 -2.93 0.02
CA LEU A 314 -22.34 -2.67 1.43
C LEU A 314 -23.25 -3.52 2.35
N ASN A 315 -24.54 -3.63 2.01
CA ASN A 315 -25.48 -4.48 2.75
C ASN A 315 -25.10 -5.98 2.64
N GLU A 316 -24.64 -6.45 1.48
CA GLU A 316 -24.12 -7.82 1.32
C GLU A 316 -22.89 -8.10 2.20
N LEU A 317 -22.16 -7.07 2.62
CA LEU A 317 -21.03 -7.11 3.53
C LEU A 317 -21.42 -6.90 5.00
N GLY A 318 -22.70 -6.65 5.28
CA GLY A 318 -23.18 -6.34 6.64
C GLY A 318 -22.77 -4.96 7.14
N LEU A 319 -22.46 -4.02 6.24
CA LEU A 319 -22.06 -2.66 6.60
C LEU A 319 -23.27 -1.72 6.56
N GLU A 320 -23.48 -0.98 7.63
CA GLU A 320 -24.46 0.09 7.71
C GLU A 320 -23.79 1.41 7.33
N CYS A 321 -24.30 2.08 6.29
CA CYS A 321 -23.72 3.32 5.82
C CYS A 321 -24.75 4.44 5.79
N SER A 322 -24.36 5.60 6.32
CA SER A 322 -25.09 6.85 6.13
C SER A 322 -24.92 7.38 4.70
N ALA A 323 -25.56 8.50 4.37
CA ALA A 323 -25.37 9.15 3.08
C ALA A 323 -23.88 9.56 2.89
N PHE A 324 -23.35 9.33 1.68
CA PHE A 324 -21.97 9.66 1.30
C PHE A 324 -21.92 10.40 -0.03
N SER A 325 -20.86 11.15 -0.25
CA SER A 325 -20.65 11.89 -1.49
C SER A 325 -20.10 10.98 -2.60
N LEU A 326 -20.62 11.17 -3.82
CA LEU A 326 -20.12 10.53 -5.04
C LEU A 326 -19.46 11.54 -5.98
N SER A 327 -18.99 12.68 -5.46
CA SER A 327 -18.22 13.68 -6.18
C SER A 327 -16.72 13.47 -6.01
N GLY A 328 -15.94 13.97 -6.96
CA GLY A 328 -14.47 13.88 -6.95
C GLY A 328 -13.93 12.65 -7.67
N SER A 329 -12.65 12.33 -7.41
CA SER A 329 -11.93 11.17 -7.95
C SER A 329 -12.46 9.85 -7.39
N LEU A 330 -12.06 8.73 -7.99
CA LEU A 330 -12.51 7.40 -7.54
C LEU A 330 -12.06 7.10 -6.10
N SER A 331 -10.85 7.53 -5.72
CA SER A 331 -10.37 7.39 -4.34
C SER A 331 -11.16 8.26 -3.36
N GLU A 332 -11.49 9.51 -3.73
CA GLU A 332 -12.28 10.42 -2.89
C GLU A 332 -13.70 9.92 -2.66
N LYS A 333 -14.33 9.37 -3.69
CA LYS A 333 -15.66 8.73 -3.59
C LYS A 333 -15.60 7.51 -2.67
N LEU A 334 -14.57 6.68 -2.80
CA LEU A 334 -14.35 5.51 -1.95
C LEU A 334 -14.12 5.94 -0.49
N ASP A 335 -13.34 7.00 -0.26
CA ASP A 335 -13.11 7.57 1.06
C ASP A 335 -14.40 8.08 1.71
N SER A 336 -15.18 8.85 0.96
CA SER A 336 -16.47 9.36 1.44
C SER A 336 -17.40 8.23 1.87
N MET A 337 -17.46 7.18 1.06
CA MET A 337 -18.26 5.99 1.35
C MET A 337 -17.74 5.25 2.60
N LEU A 338 -16.44 4.96 2.67
CA LEU A 338 -15.87 4.23 3.80
C LEU A 338 -16.02 4.98 5.13
N ASN A 339 -15.87 6.31 5.11
CA ASN A 339 -16.06 7.16 6.28
C ASN A 339 -17.53 7.22 6.75
N ALA A 340 -18.49 6.98 5.86
CA ALA A 340 -19.91 6.95 6.16
C ALA A 340 -20.37 5.57 6.69
N CYS A 341 -19.56 4.52 6.54
CA CYS A 341 -19.91 3.17 6.95
C CYS A 341 -19.56 2.89 8.41
N ARG A 342 -20.41 2.11 9.08
CA ARG A 342 -20.19 1.55 10.41
C ARG A 342 -20.06 0.04 10.29
N GLY A 343 -19.22 -0.55 11.12
CA GLY A 343 -18.91 -1.97 11.11
C GLY A 343 -17.47 -2.28 10.72
N GLU A 344 -17.14 -3.55 10.71
CA GLU A 344 -15.78 -4.01 10.37
C GLU A 344 -15.60 -4.05 8.85
N LEU A 345 -14.75 -3.16 8.35
CA LEU A 345 -14.46 -3.09 6.92
C LEU A 345 -13.67 -4.32 6.47
N PRO A 346 -14.05 -5.01 5.38
CA PRO A 346 -13.27 -6.09 4.81
C PRO A 346 -11.87 -5.60 4.40
N GLU A 347 -10.86 -6.46 4.61
CA GLU A 347 -9.47 -6.15 4.29
C GLU A 347 -9.28 -5.67 2.85
N TRP A 348 -9.96 -6.31 1.89
CA TRP A 348 -9.87 -5.94 0.49
C TRP A 348 -10.33 -4.49 0.21
N MET A 349 -11.29 -3.96 0.96
CA MET A 349 -11.73 -2.56 0.79
C MET A 349 -10.64 -1.58 1.22
N ILE A 350 -9.95 -1.90 2.30
CA ILE A 350 -8.86 -1.06 2.84
C ILE A 350 -7.67 -1.07 1.86
N ILE A 351 -7.32 -2.24 1.34
CA ILE A 351 -6.24 -2.38 0.37
C ILE A 351 -6.61 -1.73 -0.97
N LEU A 352 -7.85 -1.91 -1.44
CA LEU A 352 -8.34 -1.26 -2.66
C LEU A 352 -8.26 0.27 -2.55
N ARG A 353 -8.70 0.83 -1.42
CA ARG A 353 -8.57 2.26 -1.11
C ARG A 353 -7.10 2.71 -1.22
N LYS A 354 -6.20 2.00 -0.55
CA LYS A 354 -4.76 2.29 -0.59
C LYS A 354 -4.24 2.24 -2.03
N THR A 355 -4.60 1.21 -2.79
CA THR A 355 -4.19 1.02 -4.18
C THR A 355 -4.66 2.17 -5.07
N PHE A 356 -5.93 2.62 -4.93
CA PHE A 356 -6.44 3.75 -5.71
C PHE A 356 -5.66 5.04 -5.42
N HIS A 357 -5.47 5.38 -4.15
CA HIS A 357 -4.69 6.55 -3.77
C HIS A 357 -3.24 6.51 -4.29
N GLN A 358 -2.60 5.34 -4.23
CA GLN A 358 -1.24 5.17 -4.72
C GLN A 358 -1.15 5.35 -6.25
N LEU A 359 -2.09 4.76 -6.98
CA LEU A 359 -2.14 4.86 -8.44
C LEU A 359 -2.49 6.28 -8.90
N GLU A 360 -3.45 6.95 -8.27
CA GLU A 360 -3.76 8.34 -8.57
C GLU A 360 -2.56 9.26 -8.27
N GLY A 361 -1.90 9.09 -7.11
CA GLY A 361 -0.70 9.84 -6.77
C GLY A 361 0.47 9.57 -7.73
N LEU A 362 0.61 8.34 -8.23
CA LEU A 362 1.59 7.99 -9.25
C LEU A 362 1.30 8.71 -10.58
N LEU A 363 0.02 8.72 -11.02
CA LEU A 363 -0.41 9.41 -12.23
C LEU A 363 -0.16 10.91 -12.14
N GLU A 364 -0.48 11.53 -11.00
CA GLU A 364 -0.23 12.96 -10.75
C GLU A 364 1.26 13.28 -10.75
N SER A 365 2.09 12.48 -10.10
CA SER A 365 3.55 12.71 -10.03
C SER A 365 4.24 12.63 -11.40
N MET A 366 3.62 11.92 -12.34
CA MET A 366 4.11 11.77 -13.72
C MET A 366 3.49 12.78 -14.69
N GLU A 367 2.65 13.72 -14.21
CA GLU A 367 1.88 14.66 -15.05
C GLU A 367 1.14 13.92 -16.19
N SER A 368 0.59 12.75 -15.86
CA SER A 368 0.01 11.86 -16.86
C SER A 368 -1.37 12.38 -17.30
N GLU A 369 -1.63 12.41 -18.62
CA GLU A 369 -2.97 12.64 -19.17
C GLU A 369 -3.94 11.47 -18.93
N VAL A 370 -3.41 10.35 -18.48
CA VAL A 370 -4.17 9.15 -18.14
C VAL A 370 -4.79 9.32 -16.76
N SER A 371 -6.10 9.15 -16.61
CA SER A 371 -6.75 9.05 -15.31
C SER A 371 -7.18 7.62 -15.03
N LEU A 372 -7.22 7.27 -13.73
CA LEU A 372 -7.65 5.95 -13.28
C LEU A 372 -9.05 5.62 -13.81
N GLU A 373 -10.00 6.56 -13.70
CA GLU A 373 -11.37 6.40 -14.17
C GLU A 373 -11.44 6.14 -15.67
N LYS A 374 -10.68 6.87 -16.48
CA LYS A 374 -10.65 6.68 -17.94
C LYS A 374 -10.18 5.28 -18.31
N VAL A 375 -9.15 4.75 -17.61
CA VAL A 375 -8.63 3.40 -17.86
C VAL A 375 -9.65 2.36 -17.44
N VAL A 376 -10.20 2.45 -16.22
CA VAL A 376 -11.22 1.52 -15.73
C VAL A 376 -12.43 1.50 -16.68
N LEU A 377 -12.89 2.67 -17.11
CA LEU A 377 -14.04 2.80 -18.01
C LEU A 377 -13.75 2.19 -19.39
N SER A 378 -12.61 2.52 -20.01
CA SER A 378 -12.27 2.04 -21.36
C SER A 378 -12.09 0.53 -21.40
N GLU A 379 -11.38 -0.04 -20.43
CA GLU A 379 -11.17 -1.49 -20.34
C GLU A 379 -12.47 -2.22 -19.94
N GLY A 380 -13.27 -1.62 -19.04
CA GLY A 380 -14.59 -2.15 -18.68
C GLY A 380 -15.54 -2.21 -19.87
N ILE A 381 -15.62 -1.14 -20.67
CA ILE A 381 -16.46 -1.12 -21.90
C ILE A 381 -15.97 -2.17 -22.92
N GLN A 382 -14.67 -2.29 -23.15
CA GLN A 382 -14.13 -3.31 -24.05
C GLN A 382 -14.49 -4.72 -23.56
N GLN A 383 -14.34 -5.00 -22.27
CA GLN A 383 -14.69 -6.29 -21.69
C GLN A 383 -16.19 -6.58 -21.84
N LEU A 384 -17.06 -5.61 -21.54
CA LEU A 384 -18.49 -5.75 -21.69
C LEU A 384 -18.89 -5.99 -23.15
N ALA A 385 -18.25 -5.31 -24.11
CA ALA A 385 -18.50 -5.53 -25.54
C ALA A 385 -18.21 -6.97 -25.98
N LEU A 386 -17.13 -7.57 -25.46
CA LEU A 386 -16.80 -8.97 -25.71
C LEU A 386 -17.80 -9.95 -25.09
N GLU A 387 -18.42 -9.59 -23.98
CA GLU A 387 -19.37 -10.43 -23.25
C GLU A 387 -20.79 -10.33 -23.82
N MET A 388 -21.16 -9.21 -24.45
CA MET A 388 -22.54 -8.96 -24.92
C MET A 388 -23.17 -10.10 -25.74
N PRO A 389 -22.47 -10.76 -26.71
CA PRO A 389 -23.05 -11.85 -27.47
C PRO A 389 -23.47 -13.05 -26.64
N PHE A 390 -22.83 -13.27 -25.50
CA PHE A 390 -23.04 -14.41 -24.61
C PHE A 390 -24.03 -14.13 -23.49
N ARG A 391 -24.27 -12.84 -23.15
CA ARG A 391 -25.14 -12.45 -22.02
C ARG A 391 -26.59 -12.85 -22.20
N TRP A 392 -27.05 -13.00 -23.43
CA TRP A 392 -28.39 -13.48 -23.79
C TRP A 392 -28.64 -14.94 -23.46
N LEU A 393 -27.56 -15.74 -23.33
CA LEU A 393 -27.62 -17.18 -23.10
C LEU A 393 -27.65 -17.55 -21.61
N VAL A 394 -27.51 -16.57 -20.73
CA VAL A 394 -27.34 -16.80 -19.28
C VAL A 394 -28.40 -16.04 -18.50
N SER A 395 -28.77 -16.56 -17.33
CA SER A 395 -29.69 -15.88 -16.43
C SER A 395 -29.21 -14.45 -16.11
N PRO A 396 -30.10 -13.44 -16.12
CA PRO A 396 -29.73 -12.03 -15.88
C PRO A 396 -28.98 -11.75 -14.56
N ILE A 397 -29.16 -12.60 -13.56
CA ILE A 397 -28.52 -12.46 -12.25
C ILE A 397 -27.15 -13.14 -12.14
N THR A 398 -26.75 -13.94 -13.16
CA THR A 398 -25.49 -14.66 -13.14
C THR A 398 -24.31 -13.73 -13.37
N ARG A 399 -23.32 -13.79 -12.49
CA ARG A 399 -22.07 -13.00 -12.56
C ARG A 399 -20.85 -13.83 -12.93
N ASN A 400 -20.83 -15.05 -12.42
CA ASN A 400 -19.61 -15.90 -12.39
C ASN A 400 -19.10 -16.40 -13.75
N VAL A 401 -19.87 -16.23 -14.82
CA VAL A 401 -19.47 -16.65 -16.17
C VAL A 401 -18.84 -15.53 -16.96
N PHE A 402 -18.86 -14.30 -16.46
CA PHE A 402 -18.34 -13.12 -17.12
C PHE A 402 -17.05 -12.63 -16.45
N ALA A 403 -16.06 -12.28 -17.24
CA ALA A 403 -14.79 -11.75 -16.76
C ALA A 403 -14.98 -10.40 -16.05
N SER A 404 -15.96 -9.58 -16.47
CA SER A 404 -16.33 -8.32 -15.79
C SER A 404 -16.84 -8.52 -14.37
N ASN A 405 -17.22 -9.75 -13.99
CA ASN A 405 -17.87 -10.08 -12.71
C ASN A 405 -19.17 -9.28 -12.42
N LEU A 406 -19.80 -8.73 -13.48
CA LEU A 406 -21.08 -8.04 -13.43
C LEU A 406 -22.15 -8.92 -14.05
N SER A 407 -23.33 -8.98 -13.46
CA SER A 407 -24.51 -9.62 -14.08
C SER A 407 -25.17 -8.68 -15.10
N THR A 408 -26.03 -9.22 -15.95
CA THR A 408 -26.86 -8.40 -16.83
C THR A 408 -27.80 -7.50 -16.02
N ALA A 409 -28.29 -7.96 -14.86
CA ALA A 409 -29.09 -7.15 -13.95
C ALA A 409 -28.29 -5.99 -13.33
N ASP A 410 -27.02 -6.20 -13.00
CA ASP A 410 -26.13 -5.10 -12.54
C ASP A 410 -26.01 -4.02 -13.64
N LEU A 411 -25.84 -4.42 -14.91
CA LEU A 411 -25.76 -3.48 -16.04
C LEU A 411 -27.07 -2.71 -16.26
N TRP A 412 -28.23 -3.36 -16.14
CA TRP A 412 -29.53 -2.70 -16.22
C TRP A 412 -29.70 -1.67 -15.09
N SER A 413 -29.28 -2.00 -13.88
CA SER A 413 -29.34 -1.05 -12.75
C SER A 413 -28.47 0.21 -12.97
N LEU A 414 -27.44 0.12 -13.81
CA LEU A 414 -26.61 1.26 -14.22
C LEU A 414 -27.28 2.09 -15.31
N ALA A 415 -27.95 1.44 -16.27
CA ALA A 415 -28.52 2.07 -17.47
C ALA A 415 -29.88 2.74 -17.21
N LEU A 416 -30.76 2.10 -16.41
CA LEU A 416 -32.11 2.57 -16.16
C LEU A 416 -32.28 4.06 -15.78
N PRO A 417 -31.40 4.65 -14.97
CA PRO A 417 -31.49 6.08 -14.65
C PRO A 417 -30.95 7.01 -15.75
N LEU A 418 -30.47 6.47 -16.88
CA LEU A 418 -30.02 7.25 -18.04
C LEU A 418 -31.05 7.27 -19.15
N LEU A 419 -32.09 6.41 -19.05
CA LEU A 419 -33.29 6.35 -19.90
C LEU A 419 -34.44 7.12 -19.28
#